data_5374e82a65e1dbd1634a2349add4d1b9
#
_entry.id   5374e82a65e1dbd1634a2349add4d1b9
#
_cell.length_a   1.000
_cell.length_b   1.000
_cell.length_c   1.000
_cell.angle_alpha   90.00
_cell.angle_beta   90.00
_cell.angle_gamma   90.00
#
_symmetry.space_group_name_H-M   'P 1'
#
loop_
_entity.id
_entity.type
_entity.pdbx_description
1 polymer ?
#
loop_
_entity_poly.entity_id
_entity_poly.type
_entity_poly.pdbx_seq_one_letter_code
_entity_poly.pdbx_strand_id
1 'polypeptide(L)'
;MKKTDTIIIGAGPVGLFAVHQLGIKGLKSIVIDNLDKAGGQCIELYPDKPIYDIPAVPECTGEELTKKLLEQIKPFNTEFFLNERVEEVKQDKENWIVKTNNKNEFLAPNIIIAGGVGSFEPRKLSVKEAENFEGTSLFYAVRNKEQ
;
A
#
# COMPACT_ATOMS: atom_id res chain seq x y z
N MET A 1 -3.05 21.10 -2.23
CA MET A 1 -3.34 20.08 -3.25
C MET A 1 -2.06 19.78 -4.04
N LYS A 2 -1.60 18.55 -4.02
CA LYS A 2 -0.38 18.09 -4.71
C LYS A 2 -0.73 17.52 -6.08
N LYS A 3 0.12 17.79 -7.10
CA LYS A 3 -0.15 17.36 -8.49
C LYS A 3 0.88 16.34 -8.96
N THR A 4 0.42 15.36 -9.74
CA THR A 4 1.23 14.32 -10.37
C THR A 4 0.57 13.84 -11.67
N ASP A 5 1.24 12.97 -12.44
CA ASP A 5 0.65 12.39 -13.65
C ASP A 5 -0.29 11.22 -13.31
N THR A 6 0.00 10.49 -12.24
CA THR A 6 -0.82 9.34 -11.80
C THR A 6 -0.80 9.21 -10.28
N ILE A 7 -1.96 9.00 -9.67
CA ILE A 7 -2.10 8.60 -8.27
C ILE A 7 -2.30 7.10 -8.22
N ILE A 8 -1.50 6.41 -7.39
CA ILE A 8 -1.61 4.97 -7.14
C ILE A 8 -2.13 4.78 -5.72
N ILE A 9 -3.26 4.09 -5.57
CA ILE A 9 -3.87 3.77 -4.29
C ILE A 9 -3.53 2.34 -3.95
N GLY A 10 -2.64 2.14 -2.97
CA GLY A 10 -2.10 0.87 -2.55
C GLY A 10 -0.63 0.69 -2.93
N ALA A 11 0.22 0.44 -1.90
CA ALA A 11 1.67 0.20 -2.03
C ALA A 11 2.03 -1.30 -1.97
N GLY A 12 1.10 -2.19 -2.31
CA GLY A 12 1.36 -3.62 -2.49
C GLY A 12 2.16 -3.91 -3.77
N PRO A 13 2.48 -5.19 -4.07
CA PRO A 13 3.29 -5.55 -5.24
C PRO A 13 2.77 -4.98 -6.56
N VAL A 14 1.46 -4.94 -6.74
CA VAL A 14 0.82 -4.37 -7.96
C VAL A 14 1.06 -2.87 -8.06
N GLY A 15 0.86 -2.14 -6.95
CA GLY A 15 1.10 -0.69 -6.91
C GLY A 15 2.57 -0.34 -7.14
N LEU A 16 3.49 -1.07 -6.50
CA LEU A 16 4.93 -0.90 -6.71
C LEU A 16 5.34 -1.19 -8.16
N PHE A 17 4.79 -2.25 -8.76
CA PHE A 17 5.06 -2.53 -10.17
C PHE A 17 4.46 -1.48 -11.11
N ALA A 18 3.29 -0.90 -10.76
CA ALA A 18 2.72 0.22 -11.51
C ALA A 18 3.65 1.44 -11.49
N VAL A 19 4.30 1.76 -10.36
CA VAL A 19 5.34 2.80 -10.28
C VAL A 19 6.44 2.56 -11.32
N HIS A 20 6.95 1.32 -11.39
CA HIS A 20 7.97 0.96 -12.37
C HIS A 20 7.50 1.20 -13.80
N GLN A 21 6.29 0.72 -14.15
CA GLN A 21 5.74 0.85 -15.51
C GLN A 21 5.50 2.32 -15.91
N LEU A 22 5.07 3.16 -14.98
CA LEU A 22 4.93 4.60 -15.21
C LEU A 22 6.30 5.27 -15.36
N GLY A 23 7.24 4.92 -14.47
CA GLY A 23 8.58 5.49 -14.45
C GLY A 23 9.36 5.27 -15.74
N ILE A 24 9.33 4.06 -16.34
CA ILE A 24 9.97 3.79 -17.64
C ILE A 24 9.36 4.57 -18.80
N LYS A 25 8.13 5.09 -18.62
CA LYS A 25 7.45 5.98 -19.58
C LYS A 25 7.69 7.45 -19.30
N GLY A 26 8.48 7.79 -18.29
CA GLY A 26 8.74 9.16 -17.85
C GLY A 26 7.59 9.83 -17.11
N LEU A 27 6.59 9.08 -16.67
CA LEU A 27 5.44 9.58 -15.92
C LEU A 27 5.74 9.58 -14.41
N LYS A 28 5.38 10.66 -13.73
CA LYS A 28 5.49 10.81 -12.29
C LYS A 28 4.29 10.17 -11.58
N SER A 29 4.54 9.52 -10.46
CA SER A 29 3.48 8.96 -9.63
C SER A 29 3.62 9.33 -8.17
N ILE A 30 2.48 9.34 -7.48
CA ILE A 30 2.36 9.38 -6.03
C ILE A 30 1.69 8.09 -5.60
N VAL A 31 2.21 7.44 -4.56
CA VAL A 31 1.62 6.23 -3.97
C VAL A 31 1.04 6.58 -2.61
N ILE A 32 -0.21 6.19 -2.36
CA ILE A 32 -0.91 6.39 -1.07
C ILE A 32 -1.29 5.03 -0.52
N ASP A 33 -0.93 4.77 0.75
CA ASP A 33 -1.28 3.52 1.44
C ASP A 33 -1.61 3.76 2.91
N ASN A 34 -2.58 2.99 3.43
CA ASN A 34 -2.98 3.04 4.83
C ASN A 34 -1.96 2.42 5.78
N LEU A 35 -1.11 1.53 5.30
CA LEU A 35 -0.07 0.89 6.10
C LEU A 35 1.10 1.84 6.37
N ASP A 36 1.85 1.55 7.43
CA ASP A 36 3.05 2.28 7.84
C ASP A 36 4.26 2.00 6.94
N LYS A 37 4.18 0.95 6.11
CA LYS A 37 5.22 0.54 5.17
C LYS A 37 4.63 -0.01 3.88
N ALA A 38 5.40 0.11 2.79
CA ALA A 38 5.05 -0.49 1.52
C ALA A 38 5.23 -2.01 1.55
N GLY A 39 4.45 -2.73 0.73
CA GLY A 39 4.49 -4.19 0.57
C GLY A 39 3.12 -4.84 0.63
N GLY A 40 2.12 -4.16 1.20
CA GLY A 40 0.74 -4.66 1.27
C GLY A 40 0.67 -6.01 1.98
N GLN A 41 -0.11 -6.95 1.44
CA GLN A 41 -0.31 -8.28 2.02
C GLN A 41 0.99 -9.06 2.23
N CYS A 42 1.97 -8.89 1.36
CA CYS A 42 3.26 -9.60 1.44
C CYS A 42 4.02 -9.30 2.73
N ILE A 43 3.91 -8.06 3.21
CA ILE A 43 4.57 -7.64 4.45
C ILE A 43 3.64 -7.78 5.66
N GLU A 44 2.36 -7.50 5.49
CA GLU A 44 1.42 -7.45 6.62
C GLU A 44 0.98 -8.83 7.09
N LEU A 45 0.77 -9.77 6.16
CA LEU A 45 0.17 -11.07 6.47
C LEU A 45 1.14 -12.24 6.45
N TYR A 46 2.17 -12.21 5.58
CA TYR A 46 3.04 -13.36 5.36
C TYR A 46 4.46 -12.98 4.91
N PRO A 47 5.18 -12.15 5.68
CA PRO A 47 6.51 -11.68 5.29
C PRO A 47 7.51 -12.82 5.05
N ASP A 48 7.46 -13.86 5.88
CA ASP A 48 8.37 -15.00 5.86
C ASP A 48 7.89 -16.18 5.00
N LYS A 49 6.66 -16.08 4.42
CA LYS A 49 6.09 -17.19 3.65
C LYS A 49 6.75 -17.28 2.28
N PRO A 50 7.19 -18.48 1.84
CA PRO A 50 7.68 -18.68 0.47
C PRO A 50 6.56 -18.46 -0.56
N ILE A 51 6.91 -17.78 -1.64
CA ILE A 51 6.06 -17.48 -2.80
C ILE A 51 6.74 -18.11 -4.03
N TYR A 52 5.97 -18.80 -4.88
CA TYR A 52 6.47 -19.56 -6.04
C TYR A 52 5.86 -19.12 -7.36
N ASP A 53 4.91 -18.20 -7.34
CA ASP A 53 4.06 -17.80 -8.47
C ASP A 53 4.41 -16.45 -9.08
N ILE A 54 5.65 -15.97 -8.84
CA ILE A 54 6.14 -14.74 -9.45
C ILE A 54 6.95 -15.09 -10.71
N PRO A 55 6.57 -14.56 -11.89
CA PRO A 55 7.30 -14.84 -13.13
C PRO A 55 8.80 -14.54 -13.01
N ALA A 56 9.63 -15.48 -13.48
CA ALA A 56 11.09 -15.40 -13.42
C ALA A 56 11.73 -15.38 -12.03
N VAL A 57 10.95 -15.54 -10.96
CA VAL A 57 11.43 -15.70 -9.58
C VAL A 57 10.96 -17.07 -9.08
N PRO A 58 11.82 -18.11 -9.12
CA PRO A 58 11.43 -19.49 -8.74
C PRO A 58 10.90 -19.59 -7.31
N GLU A 59 11.50 -18.83 -6.41
CA GLU A 59 11.11 -18.75 -5.00
C GLU A 59 11.57 -17.43 -4.41
N CYS A 60 10.75 -16.81 -3.56
CA CYS A 60 11.12 -15.69 -2.70
C CYS A 60 10.14 -15.62 -1.53
N THR A 61 10.52 -14.93 -0.45
CA THR A 61 9.57 -14.59 0.62
C THR A 61 8.77 -13.33 0.27
N GLY A 62 7.69 -13.05 1.00
CA GLY A 62 6.92 -11.81 0.85
C GLY A 62 7.77 -10.56 1.08
N GLU A 63 8.68 -10.62 2.08
CA GLU A 63 9.62 -9.56 2.37
C GLU A 63 10.65 -9.35 1.25
N GLU A 64 11.25 -10.43 0.75
CA GLU A 64 12.21 -10.38 -0.35
C GLU A 64 11.60 -9.82 -1.63
N LEU A 65 10.37 -10.23 -1.97
CA LEU A 65 9.65 -9.69 -3.12
C LEU A 65 9.47 -8.17 -2.99
N THR A 66 8.99 -7.73 -1.83
CA THR A 66 8.78 -6.30 -1.56
C THR A 66 10.08 -5.51 -1.68
N LYS A 67 11.16 -6.03 -1.08
CA LYS A 67 12.49 -5.39 -1.15
C LYS A 67 12.98 -5.24 -2.59
N LYS A 68 12.85 -6.28 -3.41
CA LYS A 68 13.23 -6.25 -4.83
C LYS A 68 12.39 -5.24 -5.62
N LEU A 69 11.08 -5.16 -5.37
CA LEU A 69 10.20 -4.18 -6.03
C LEU A 69 10.57 -2.75 -5.63
N LEU A 70 10.83 -2.50 -4.35
CA LEU A 70 11.26 -1.18 -3.87
C LEU A 70 12.62 -0.77 -4.47
N GLU A 71 13.54 -1.72 -4.60
CA GLU A 71 14.83 -1.47 -5.25
C GLU A 71 14.66 -1.15 -6.74
N GLN A 72 13.77 -1.87 -7.43
CA GLN A 72 13.48 -1.66 -8.84
C GLN A 72 12.91 -0.27 -9.15
N ILE A 73 12.17 0.33 -8.23
CA ILE A 73 11.54 1.65 -8.43
C ILE A 73 12.39 2.83 -7.94
N LYS A 74 13.50 2.62 -7.23
CA LYS A 74 14.39 3.69 -6.74
C LYS A 74 14.73 4.77 -7.76
N PRO A 75 15.03 4.45 -9.05
CA PRO A 75 15.38 5.46 -10.02
C PRO A 75 14.28 6.48 -10.33
N PHE A 76 13.03 6.18 -10.01
CA PHE A 76 11.88 7.00 -10.43
C PHE A 76 11.45 8.07 -9.42
N ASN A 77 12.10 8.14 -8.24
CA ASN A 77 11.86 9.17 -7.21
C ASN A 77 10.37 9.36 -6.87
N THR A 78 9.61 8.27 -6.80
CA THR A 78 8.18 8.31 -6.46
C THR A 78 7.98 8.70 -5.00
N GLU A 79 7.00 9.57 -4.75
CA GLU A 79 6.64 9.96 -3.39
C GLU A 79 5.62 8.99 -2.80
N PHE A 80 5.87 8.58 -1.55
CA PHE A 80 4.97 7.71 -0.78
C PHE A 80 4.29 8.49 0.32
N PHE A 81 2.98 8.32 0.44
CA PHE A 81 2.15 8.79 1.54
C PHE A 81 1.63 7.55 2.27
N LEU A 82 2.37 7.13 3.28
CA LEU A 82 2.06 5.98 4.13
C LEU A 82 1.30 6.44 5.39
N ASN A 83 0.67 5.52 6.11
CA ASN A 83 -0.27 5.84 7.19
C ASN A 83 -1.39 6.78 6.73
N GLU A 84 -1.79 6.65 5.48
CA GLU A 84 -2.72 7.57 4.86
C GLU A 84 -3.78 6.81 4.04
N ARG A 85 -5.03 6.86 4.51
CA ARG A 85 -6.15 6.19 3.89
C ARG A 85 -6.87 7.12 2.94
N VAL A 86 -7.09 6.67 1.71
CA VAL A 86 -7.96 7.37 0.75
C VAL A 86 -9.41 7.21 1.19
N GLU A 87 -10.12 8.32 1.34
CA GLU A 87 -11.53 8.36 1.76
C GLU A 87 -12.46 8.81 0.64
N GLU A 88 -11.99 9.69 -0.22
CA GLU A 88 -12.80 10.23 -1.31
C GLU A 88 -11.99 10.25 -2.62
N VAL A 89 -12.64 9.80 -3.70
CA VAL A 89 -12.14 9.94 -5.06
C VAL A 89 -13.24 10.62 -5.86
N LYS A 90 -12.93 11.78 -6.43
CA LYS A 90 -13.89 12.59 -7.21
C LYS A 90 -13.30 13.00 -8.53
N GLN A 91 -14.08 12.90 -9.60
CA GLN A 91 -13.70 13.44 -10.88
C GLN A 91 -13.95 14.96 -10.93
N ASP A 92 -12.97 15.72 -11.39
CA ASP A 92 -13.04 17.14 -11.67
C ASP A 92 -12.53 17.40 -13.08
N LYS A 93 -13.47 17.55 -14.02
CA LYS A 93 -13.20 17.67 -15.47
C LYS A 93 -12.41 16.46 -15.98
N GLU A 94 -11.19 16.70 -16.48
CA GLU A 94 -10.28 15.67 -16.99
C GLU A 94 -9.34 15.10 -15.92
N ASN A 95 -9.47 15.55 -14.68
CA ASN A 95 -8.63 15.13 -13.56
C ASN A 95 -9.43 14.42 -12.48
N TRP A 96 -8.71 13.78 -11.59
CA TRP A 96 -9.22 13.18 -10.39
C TRP A 96 -8.66 13.87 -9.16
N ILE A 97 -9.52 14.15 -8.21
CA ILE A 97 -9.16 14.63 -6.88
C ILE A 97 -9.28 13.46 -5.90
N VAL A 98 -8.20 13.18 -5.20
CA VAL A 98 -8.15 12.17 -4.15
C VAL A 98 -7.95 12.86 -2.82
N LYS A 99 -8.79 12.54 -1.82
CA LYS A 99 -8.66 13.03 -0.44
C LYS A 99 -8.44 11.91 0.53
N THR A 100 -7.70 12.19 1.57
CA THR A 100 -7.30 11.23 2.58
C THR A 100 -7.77 11.63 3.98
N ASN A 101 -7.72 10.67 4.92
CA ASN A 101 -8.04 10.87 6.33
C ASN A 101 -7.17 11.97 6.99
N ASN A 102 -5.95 12.18 6.50
CA ASN A 102 -5.03 13.23 6.96
C ASN A 102 -5.31 14.60 6.33
N LYS A 103 -6.44 14.75 5.62
CA LYS A 103 -6.86 15.97 4.92
C LYS A 103 -5.92 16.41 3.80
N ASN A 104 -5.07 15.53 3.31
CA ASN A 104 -4.29 15.77 2.13
C ASN A 104 -5.16 15.64 0.88
N GLU A 105 -4.86 16.48 -0.13
CA GLU A 105 -5.55 16.46 -1.42
C GLU A 105 -4.52 16.31 -2.55
N PHE A 106 -4.82 15.39 -3.45
CA PHE A 106 -4.01 15.08 -4.62
C PHE A 106 -4.82 15.25 -5.89
N LEU A 107 -4.16 15.71 -6.97
CA LEU A 107 -4.77 15.88 -8.28
C LEU A 107 -3.93 15.17 -9.34
N ALA A 108 -4.56 14.36 -10.18
CA ALA A 108 -3.93 13.74 -11.33
C ALA A 108 -4.95 13.44 -12.44
N PRO A 109 -4.53 13.39 -13.71
CA PRO A 109 -5.39 12.93 -14.79
C PRO A 109 -5.68 11.43 -14.72
N ASN A 110 -4.85 10.65 -14.01
CA ASN A 110 -5.01 9.20 -13.92
C ASN A 110 -4.97 8.72 -12.47
N ILE A 111 -5.76 7.65 -12.19
CA ILE A 111 -5.73 6.92 -10.92
C ILE A 111 -5.56 5.43 -11.23
N ILE A 112 -4.71 4.76 -10.46
CA ILE A 112 -4.59 3.31 -10.43
C ILE A 112 -5.02 2.84 -9.03
N ILE A 113 -6.06 2.02 -8.96
CA ILE A 113 -6.54 1.43 -7.71
C ILE A 113 -5.93 0.03 -7.60
N ALA A 114 -4.99 -0.12 -6.66
CA ALA A 114 -4.25 -1.34 -6.35
C ALA A 114 -4.41 -1.72 -4.86
N GLY A 115 -5.57 -1.43 -4.26
CA GLY A 115 -5.85 -1.49 -2.83
C GLY A 115 -5.94 -2.89 -2.22
N GLY A 116 -5.80 -3.96 -3.01
CA GLY A 116 -5.79 -5.34 -2.51
C GLY A 116 -7.02 -5.67 -1.68
N VAL A 117 -6.82 -6.13 -0.44
CA VAL A 117 -7.91 -6.44 0.51
C VAL A 117 -8.40 -5.21 1.30
N GLY A 118 -7.89 -4.03 0.98
CA GLY A 118 -8.25 -2.78 1.65
C GLY A 118 -7.30 -2.39 2.78
N SER A 119 -7.83 -1.67 3.78
CA SER A 119 -7.04 -1.01 4.81
C SER A 119 -6.53 -1.93 5.94
N PHE A 120 -6.69 -3.24 5.84
CA PHE A 120 -6.31 -4.21 6.89
C PHE A 120 -6.94 -3.94 8.26
N GLU A 121 -8.10 -3.31 8.30
CA GLU A 121 -8.83 -3.14 9.55
C GLU A 121 -9.34 -4.51 10.05
N PRO A 122 -8.90 -4.98 11.21
CA PRO A 122 -9.33 -6.27 11.73
C PRO A 122 -10.80 -6.22 12.14
N ARG A 123 -11.50 -7.33 11.94
CA ARG A 123 -12.83 -7.51 12.49
C ARG A 123 -12.72 -7.70 14.00
N LYS A 124 -12.94 -6.61 14.75
CA LYS A 124 -12.82 -6.62 16.21
C LYS A 124 -13.87 -7.51 16.87
N LEU A 125 -13.50 -8.10 18.02
CA LEU A 125 -14.42 -8.86 18.84
C LEU A 125 -15.50 -7.93 19.41
N SER A 126 -16.78 -8.32 19.24
CA SER A 126 -17.94 -7.61 19.80
C SER A 126 -18.20 -8.04 21.25
N VAL A 127 -17.15 -8.07 22.07
CA VAL A 127 -17.22 -8.43 23.49
C VAL A 127 -16.96 -7.18 24.31
N LYS A 128 -17.81 -6.97 25.33
CA LYS A 128 -17.67 -5.83 26.25
C LYS A 128 -16.28 -5.84 26.89
N GLU A 129 -15.64 -4.70 26.95
CA GLU A 129 -14.30 -4.50 27.54
C GLU A 129 -13.13 -5.19 26.79
N ALA A 130 -13.35 -5.82 25.63
CA ALA A 130 -12.26 -6.40 24.83
C ALA A 130 -11.18 -5.37 24.46
N GLU A 131 -11.57 -4.12 24.26
CA GLU A 131 -10.67 -3.00 23.93
C GLU A 131 -9.60 -2.77 25.00
N ASN A 132 -9.89 -3.07 26.28
CA ASN A 132 -8.94 -2.89 27.39
C ASN A 132 -7.75 -3.87 27.32
N PHE A 133 -7.87 -4.92 26.52
CA PHE A 133 -6.84 -5.95 26.36
C PHE A 133 -6.10 -5.85 25.03
N GLU A 134 -6.53 -4.94 24.14
CA GLU A 134 -5.90 -4.76 22.83
C GLU A 134 -4.45 -4.27 22.99
N GLY A 135 -3.53 -4.95 22.31
CA GLY A 135 -2.09 -4.68 22.39
C GLY A 135 -1.36 -5.27 23.58
N THR A 136 -2.07 -5.90 24.54
CA THR A 136 -1.47 -6.57 25.72
C THR A 136 -1.71 -8.07 25.75
N SER A 137 -2.98 -8.48 25.67
CA SER A 137 -3.40 -9.89 25.70
C SER A 137 -4.34 -10.25 24.53
N LEU A 138 -4.81 -9.24 23.80
CA LEU A 138 -5.66 -9.40 22.62
C LEU A 138 -4.94 -8.77 21.40
N PHE A 139 -4.59 -9.61 20.46
CA PHE A 139 -3.93 -9.21 19.22
C PHE A 139 -4.80 -9.62 18.01
N TYR A 140 -5.02 -8.71 17.08
CA TYR A 140 -5.74 -8.98 15.84
C TYR A 140 -4.81 -9.31 14.66
N ALA A 141 -3.50 -9.11 14.83
CA ALA A 141 -2.48 -9.50 13.88
C ALA A 141 -1.20 -9.89 14.64
N VAL A 142 -0.53 -10.93 14.19
CA VAL A 142 0.81 -11.33 14.66
C VAL A 142 1.78 -11.08 13.52
N ARG A 143 2.60 -10.04 13.65
CA ARG A 143 3.55 -9.61 12.61
C ARG A 143 4.91 -10.29 12.72
N ASN A 144 5.21 -10.89 13.86
CA ASN A 144 6.46 -11.58 14.13
C ASN A 144 6.17 -12.89 14.88
N LYS A 145 6.90 -13.97 14.56
CA LYS A 145 6.76 -15.27 15.20
C LYS A 145 7.19 -15.26 16.69
N GLU A 146 7.98 -14.29 17.09
CA GLU A 146 8.47 -14.11 18.46
C GLU A 146 7.54 -13.26 19.33
N GLN A 147 6.46 -12.74 18.76
CA GLN A 147 5.42 -11.97 19.44
C GLN A 147 4.37 -12.89 20.05
#